data_490c964ca3e16b2828d6c91e6e35a72d
#
_entry.id   490c964ca3e16b2828d6c91e6e35a72d
#
_cell.length_a   1.000
_cell.length_b   1.000
_cell.length_c   1.000
_cell.angle_alpha   90.00
_cell.angle_beta   90.00
_cell.angle_gamma   90.00
#
_symmetry.space_group_name_H-M   'P 1'
#
loop_
_entity.id
_entity.type
_entity.pdbx_description
1 polymer ?
#
loop_
_entity_poly.entity_id
_entity_poly.type
_entity_poly.pdbx_seq_one_letter_code
_entity_poly.pdbx_strand_id
1 'polypeptide(L)'
;MKKFLSLCAAALLVFTAVSCATTANGQGKSDMQASVTGDFRKESYVNGIMYQLSAEVKALQIQAFKLARIQLDQRLMERDRGMYARPIAIISDIDDALADDAMYMADIVQREGLWDNGPWDYYYDAVGTTACKALPGAVEFLQYASSKGVEVFYITNRDWDQHDLTVQQLKRLGFPNADPAHVQVMNTEGSSNKTERRENVLKTHDVVMYIGDNIGDFTAAFKRELGPVKRTEMALQDEYKKLWGERWIVLPNATYGDYVGAVWYNDKSADAAKRSQYIKELFDYYKFTNTKKYNSWYKK
;
A
#
# COMPACT_ATOMS: atom_id res chain seq x y z
N MET A 1 -42.00 -53.40 17.71
CA MET A 1 -41.00 -54.49 17.67
C MET A 1 -39.63 -53.87 17.47
N LYS A 2 -38.70 -54.34 18.33
CA LYS A 2 -37.25 -54.10 18.36
C LYS A 2 -36.74 -52.71 18.65
N LYS A 3 -36.36 -52.55 19.93
CA LYS A 3 -35.47 -51.57 20.53
C LYS A 3 -34.05 -51.73 20.00
N PHE A 4 -33.36 -50.58 19.76
CA PHE A 4 -31.90 -50.59 19.74
C PHE A 4 -31.44 -49.52 20.76
N LEU A 5 -30.81 -50.02 21.81
CA LEU A 5 -30.02 -49.22 22.75
C LEU A 5 -28.72 -48.79 22.04
N SER A 6 -28.36 -47.55 22.14
CA SER A 6 -27.01 -47.07 21.84
C SER A 6 -26.32 -46.66 23.14
N LEU A 7 -25.19 -47.31 23.41
CA LEU A 7 -24.30 -47.08 24.53
C LEU A 7 -23.53 -45.77 24.32
N CYS A 8 -23.70 -44.82 25.28
CA CYS A 8 -22.79 -43.71 25.41
C CYS A 8 -21.59 -44.13 26.26
N ALA A 9 -20.43 -44.20 25.63
CA ALA A 9 -19.13 -44.35 26.32
C ALA A 9 -18.63 -42.95 26.71
N ALA A 10 -18.66 -42.67 28.00
CA ALA A 10 -18.07 -41.46 28.58
C ALA A 10 -16.55 -41.68 28.71
N ALA A 11 -15.76 -40.95 27.94
CA ALA A 11 -14.31 -40.89 28.12
C ALA A 11 -13.99 -39.85 29.22
N LEU A 12 -13.54 -40.31 30.34
CA LEU A 12 -13.04 -39.52 31.45
C LEU A 12 -11.61 -39.08 31.13
N LEU A 13 -11.42 -37.81 30.80
CA LEU A 13 -10.08 -37.20 30.67
C LEU A 13 -9.63 -36.76 32.08
N VAL A 14 -8.65 -37.49 32.62
CA VAL A 14 -7.94 -37.14 33.85
C VAL A 14 -6.91 -36.07 33.52
N PHE A 15 -7.16 -34.84 33.94
CA PHE A 15 -6.14 -33.78 33.93
C PHE A 15 -5.21 -33.97 35.16
N THR A 16 -4.00 -34.44 34.93
CA THR A 16 -2.94 -34.36 35.93
C THR A 16 -2.37 -32.95 35.93
N ALA A 17 -2.71 -32.16 36.93
CA ALA A 17 -2.04 -30.88 37.21
C ALA A 17 -0.63 -31.19 37.73
N VAL A 18 0.37 -30.91 36.90
CA VAL A 18 1.76 -30.85 37.36
C VAL A 18 1.97 -29.45 37.95
N SER A 19 1.94 -29.41 39.30
CA SER A 19 2.36 -28.23 40.06
C SER A 19 3.88 -28.13 40.05
N CYS A 20 4.43 -27.26 39.24
CA CYS A 20 5.84 -26.83 39.40
C CYS A 20 5.86 -25.71 40.45
N ALA A 21 6.28 -26.04 41.66
CA ALA A 21 6.71 -25.06 42.64
C ALA A 21 8.07 -24.48 42.22
N THR A 22 8.07 -23.27 41.64
CA THR A 22 9.30 -22.50 41.45
C THR A 22 9.56 -21.63 42.64
N THR A 23 10.67 -21.92 43.33
CA THR A 23 11.27 -21.10 44.36
C THR A 23 11.59 -19.71 43.83
N ALA A 24 11.01 -18.70 44.50
CA ALA A 24 11.32 -17.31 44.24
C ALA A 24 12.77 -17.00 44.66
N ASN A 25 13.64 -16.80 43.67
CA ASN A 25 14.88 -16.06 43.86
C ASN A 25 14.85 -14.86 42.93
N GLY A 26 14.95 -13.68 43.56
CA GLY A 26 14.83 -12.41 42.86
C GLY A 26 15.99 -12.14 41.92
N GLN A 27 15.65 -12.11 40.65
CA GLN A 27 16.36 -11.41 39.58
C GLN A 27 15.39 -11.18 38.43
N GLY A 28 14.50 -10.23 38.56
CA GLY A 28 13.50 -9.91 37.56
C GLY A 28 13.57 -8.45 37.15
N LYS A 29 14.63 -8.07 36.46
CA LYS A 29 14.73 -6.77 35.80
C LYS A 29 15.49 -6.92 34.49
N SER A 30 14.96 -7.66 33.52
CA SER A 30 15.47 -7.58 32.15
C SER A 30 14.53 -8.12 31.06
N ASP A 31 13.44 -8.81 31.36
CA ASP A 31 12.82 -9.69 30.37
C ASP A 31 11.65 -9.10 29.57
N MET A 32 11.40 -7.80 29.63
CA MET A 32 10.53 -7.13 28.67
C MET A 32 11.30 -6.46 27.51
N GLN A 33 12.56 -6.76 27.35
CA GLN A 33 13.22 -6.70 26.07
C GLN A 33 13.08 -8.08 25.40
N ALA A 34 11.84 -8.50 25.13
CA ALA A 34 11.63 -9.54 24.17
C ALA A 34 12.38 -9.06 22.93
N SER A 35 13.49 -9.73 22.65
CA SER A 35 14.24 -9.49 21.44
C SER A 35 13.23 -9.62 20.32
N VAL A 36 12.98 -8.55 19.63
CA VAL A 36 12.23 -8.58 18.39
C VAL A 36 13.13 -9.35 17.42
N THR A 37 13.13 -10.68 17.54
CA THR A 37 13.95 -11.62 16.80
C THR A 37 13.19 -12.24 15.63
N GLY A 38 11.92 -11.83 15.42
CA GLY A 38 11.13 -12.23 14.27
C GLY A 38 11.64 -11.60 12.96
N ASP A 39 11.41 -12.26 11.85
CA ASP A 39 11.58 -11.63 10.55
C ASP A 39 10.49 -10.57 10.36
N PHE A 40 10.76 -9.36 10.84
CA PHE A 40 9.84 -8.22 10.74
C PHE A 40 9.28 -7.99 9.35
N ARG A 41 10.03 -8.34 8.33
CA ARG A 41 9.55 -8.18 6.95
C ARG A 41 8.38 -9.12 6.69
N LYS A 42 8.51 -10.39 7.09
CA LYS A 42 7.45 -11.40 6.89
C LYS A 42 6.20 -11.04 7.71
N GLU A 43 6.39 -10.69 8.98
CA GLU A 43 5.27 -10.29 9.86
C GLU A 43 4.60 -9.00 9.38
N SER A 44 5.38 -8.01 8.95
CA SER A 44 4.87 -6.77 8.38
C SER A 44 4.06 -7.02 7.10
N TYR A 45 4.56 -7.90 6.23
CA TYR A 45 3.83 -8.30 5.03
C TYR A 45 2.51 -8.98 5.34
N VAL A 46 2.51 -9.94 6.26
CA VAL A 46 1.28 -10.64 6.67
C VAL A 46 0.24 -9.66 7.19
N ASN A 47 0.63 -8.77 8.10
CA ASN A 47 -0.26 -7.74 8.63
C ASN A 47 -0.74 -6.77 7.54
N GLY A 48 0.15 -6.35 6.65
CA GLY A 48 -0.18 -5.49 5.51
C GLY A 48 -1.20 -6.14 4.58
N ILE A 49 -1.00 -7.42 4.24
CA ILE A 49 -1.92 -8.17 3.38
C ILE A 49 -3.28 -8.36 4.06
N MET A 50 -3.32 -8.71 5.35
CA MET A 50 -4.57 -8.84 6.11
C MET A 50 -5.34 -7.52 6.11
N TYR A 51 -4.64 -6.38 6.28
CA TYR A 51 -5.26 -5.06 6.20
C TYR A 51 -5.75 -4.77 4.78
N GLN A 52 -4.95 -5.05 3.75
CA GLN A 52 -5.30 -4.79 2.35
C GLN A 52 -6.55 -5.60 1.89
N LEU A 53 -6.76 -6.78 2.47
CA LEU A 53 -7.94 -7.61 2.23
C LEU A 53 -9.16 -7.22 3.09
N SER A 54 -9.01 -6.30 4.05
CA SER A 54 -10.04 -5.96 5.01
C SER A 54 -11.18 -5.13 4.42
N ALA A 55 -12.33 -5.17 5.09
CA ALA A 55 -13.48 -4.32 4.75
C ALA A 55 -13.16 -2.83 4.91
N GLU A 56 -12.31 -2.48 5.88
CA GLU A 56 -11.87 -1.12 6.15
C GLU A 56 -11.12 -0.53 4.95
N VAL A 57 -10.18 -1.29 4.37
CA VAL A 57 -9.44 -0.83 3.17
C VAL A 57 -10.39 -0.71 1.98
N LYS A 58 -11.28 -1.68 1.75
CA LYS A 58 -12.26 -1.57 0.66
C LYS A 58 -13.17 -0.34 0.83
N ALA A 59 -13.55 0.00 2.07
CA ALA A 59 -14.30 1.22 2.36
C ALA A 59 -13.47 2.50 2.08
N LEU A 60 -12.19 2.53 2.45
CA LEU A 60 -11.28 3.64 2.16
C LEU A 60 -11.07 3.82 0.64
N GLN A 61 -10.92 2.73 -0.11
CA GLN A 61 -10.81 2.78 -1.57
C GLN A 61 -12.06 3.41 -2.21
N ILE A 62 -13.26 2.95 -1.82
CA ILE A 62 -14.52 3.53 -2.27
C ILE A 62 -14.62 5.02 -1.89
N GLN A 63 -14.22 5.38 -0.67
CA GLN A 63 -14.22 6.77 -0.19
C GLN A 63 -13.28 7.64 -1.02
N ALA A 64 -12.07 7.15 -1.34
CA ALA A 64 -11.10 7.87 -2.16
C ALA A 64 -11.67 8.19 -3.56
N PHE A 65 -12.29 7.22 -4.24
CA PHE A 65 -12.87 7.48 -5.56
C PHE A 65 -14.15 8.34 -5.52
N LYS A 66 -14.94 8.27 -4.45
CA LYS A 66 -16.04 9.22 -4.23
C LYS A 66 -15.53 10.65 -4.03
N LEU A 67 -14.46 10.84 -3.26
CA LEU A 67 -13.81 12.12 -3.09
C LEU A 67 -13.23 12.63 -4.42
N ALA A 68 -12.51 11.75 -5.15
CA ALA A 68 -11.98 12.04 -6.48
C ALA A 68 -13.09 12.56 -7.42
N ARG A 69 -14.28 11.94 -7.38
CA ARG A 69 -15.43 12.37 -8.16
C ARG A 69 -15.87 13.78 -7.83
N ILE A 70 -16.02 14.11 -6.54
CA ILE A 70 -16.40 15.44 -6.08
C ILE A 70 -15.38 16.49 -6.53
N GLN A 71 -14.10 16.19 -6.38
CA GLN A 71 -13.02 17.10 -6.79
C GLN A 71 -12.98 17.27 -8.32
N LEU A 72 -13.19 16.19 -9.08
CA LEU A 72 -13.24 16.29 -10.53
C LEU A 72 -14.39 17.17 -11.00
N ASP A 73 -15.56 17.05 -10.40
CA ASP A 73 -16.70 17.90 -10.74
C ASP A 73 -16.38 19.40 -10.57
N GLN A 74 -15.58 19.78 -9.55
CA GLN A 74 -15.08 21.13 -9.41
C GLN A 74 -14.12 21.53 -10.54
N ARG A 75 -13.19 20.64 -10.93
CA ARG A 75 -12.25 20.87 -12.05
C ARG A 75 -13.00 21.02 -13.38
N LEU A 76 -14.06 20.26 -13.57
CA LEU A 76 -14.92 20.40 -14.76
C LEU A 76 -15.60 21.78 -14.80
N MET A 77 -16.10 22.29 -13.69
CA MET A 77 -16.64 23.66 -13.64
C MET A 77 -15.56 24.72 -13.93
N GLU A 78 -14.33 24.54 -13.45
CA GLU A 78 -13.20 25.42 -13.77
C GLU A 78 -12.86 25.38 -15.26
N ARG A 79 -12.85 24.18 -15.87
CA ARG A 79 -12.65 24.01 -17.31
C ARG A 79 -13.73 24.75 -18.12
N ASP A 80 -14.98 24.58 -17.74
CA ASP A 80 -16.11 25.20 -18.45
C ASP A 80 -16.12 26.72 -18.35
N ARG A 81 -15.38 27.27 -17.36
CA ARG A 81 -15.07 28.71 -17.21
C ARG A 81 -13.81 29.14 -17.97
N GLY A 82 -13.15 28.25 -18.70
CA GLY A 82 -11.93 28.55 -19.45
C GLY A 82 -10.67 28.74 -18.60
N MET A 83 -10.60 28.11 -17.40
CA MET A 83 -9.45 28.27 -16.50
C MET A 83 -8.26 27.39 -16.90
N TYR A 84 -8.38 26.50 -17.87
CA TYR A 84 -7.33 25.63 -18.36
C TYR A 84 -7.01 25.95 -19.82
N ALA A 85 -5.71 25.98 -20.14
CA ALA A 85 -5.24 26.32 -21.48
C ALA A 85 -5.18 25.11 -22.42
N ARG A 86 -5.12 23.91 -21.85
CA ARG A 86 -4.97 22.63 -22.56
C ARG A 86 -6.07 21.67 -22.13
N PRO A 87 -6.27 20.56 -22.87
CA PRO A 87 -7.14 19.49 -22.39
C PRO A 87 -6.77 19.06 -20.99
N ILE A 88 -7.77 18.82 -20.15
CA ILE A 88 -7.52 18.38 -18.77
C ILE A 88 -7.33 16.86 -18.70
N ALA A 89 -6.42 16.44 -17.83
CA ALA A 89 -6.11 15.02 -17.66
C ALA A 89 -5.98 14.61 -16.18
N ILE A 90 -6.10 13.31 -15.96
CA ILE A 90 -5.77 12.62 -14.71
C ILE A 90 -4.52 11.78 -14.97
N ILE A 91 -3.58 11.77 -14.03
CA ILE A 91 -2.48 10.79 -13.97
C ILE A 91 -2.78 9.81 -12.84
N SER A 92 -2.70 8.51 -13.14
CA SER A 92 -2.87 7.45 -12.15
C SER A 92 -1.73 6.47 -12.17
N ASP A 93 -1.30 5.99 -10.99
CA ASP A 93 -0.61 4.71 -10.88
C ASP A 93 -1.60 3.56 -11.15
N ILE A 94 -1.10 2.33 -11.20
CA ILE A 94 -1.91 1.13 -11.50
C ILE A 94 -1.98 0.20 -10.28
N ASP A 95 -0.82 -0.26 -9.81
CA ASP A 95 -0.71 -1.32 -8.82
C ASP A 95 -1.11 -0.79 -7.42
N ASP A 96 -2.09 -1.42 -6.77
CA ASP A 96 -2.74 -0.97 -5.53
C ASP A 96 -3.32 0.47 -5.56
N ALA A 97 -3.29 1.12 -6.73
CA ALA A 97 -3.98 2.38 -7.01
C ALA A 97 -5.27 2.17 -7.82
N LEU A 98 -5.28 1.27 -8.79
CA LEU A 98 -6.40 0.90 -9.64
C LEU A 98 -6.64 -0.62 -9.69
N ALA A 99 -5.57 -1.40 -9.70
CA ALA A 99 -5.55 -2.86 -9.71
C ALA A 99 -5.30 -3.39 -8.28
N ASP A 100 -6.00 -4.45 -7.89
CA ASP A 100 -5.89 -5.08 -6.56
C ASP A 100 -4.83 -6.18 -6.59
N ASP A 101 -3.65 -5.89 -6.07
CA ASP A 101 -2.54 -6.83 -6.02
C ASP A 101 -2.45 -7.62 -4.70
N ALA A 102 -3.42 -7.45 -3.80
CA ALA A 102 -3.42 -8.12 -2.50
C ALA A 102 -3.42 -9.66 -2.62
N MET A 103 -4.07 -10.22 -3.65
CA MET A 103 -4.04 -11.67 -3.91
C MET A 103 -2.65 -12.16 -4.30
N TYR A 104 -1.92 -11.38 -5.08
CA TYR A 104 -0.55 -11.67 -5.45
C TYR A 104 0.38 -11.64 -4.23
N MET A 105 0.25 -10.62 -3.39
CA MET A 105 1.00 -10.53 -2.13
C MET A 105 0.72 -11.70 -1.20
N ALA A 106 -0.52 -12.17 -1.14
CA ALA A 106 -0.89 -13.36 -0.38
C ALA A 106 -0.25 -14.64 -0.93
N ASP A 107 -0.16 -14.78 -2.26
CA ASP A 107 0.51 -15.91 -2.91
C ASP A 107 2.02 -15.92 -2.62
N ILE A 108 2.69 -14.76 -2.69
CA ILE A 108 4.11 -14.63 -2.33
C ILE A 108 4.39 -15.14 -0.92
N VAL A 109 3.58 -14.71 0.06
CA VAL A 109 3.79 -15.12 1.46
C VAL A 109 3.61 -16.62 1.63
N GLN A 110 2.63 -17.24 0.95
CA GLN A 110 2.39 -18.67 1.00
C GLN A 110 3.55 -19.48 0.39
N ARG A 111 4.21 -18.96 -0.63
CA ARG A 111 5.36 -19.58 -1.29
C ARG A 111 6.70 -19.31 -0.59
N GLU A 112 6.67 -18.75 0.62
CA GLU A 112 7.86 -18.36 1.39
C GLU A 112 8.68 -17.23 0.75
N GLY A 113 8.13 -16.54 -0.24
CA GLY A 113 8.76 -15.41 -0.88
C GLY A 113 8.68 -14.15 0.00
N LEU A 114 9.74 -13.37 -0.03
CA LEU A 114 9.66 -11.94 0.20
C LEU A 114 9.62 -11.31 -1.19
N TRP A 115 8.91 -10.19 -1.29
CA TRP A 115 8.86 -9.46 -2.54
C TRP A 115 10.26 -9.24 -3.13
N ASP A 116 10.48 -9.72 -4.33
CA ASP A 116 11.57 -9.38 -5.22
C ASP A 116 11.02 -9.22 -6.65
N ASN A 117 11.84 -8.82 -7.61
CA ASN A 117 11.37 -8.53 -8.97
C ASN A 117 10.89 -9.77 -9.74
N GLY A 118 11.48 -10.94 -9.50
CA GLY A 118 11.14 -12.15 -10.25
C GLY A 118 9.69 -12.63 -10.09
N PRO A 119 9.11 -12.66 -8.89
CA PRO A 119 7.69 -12.95 -8.74
C PRO A 119 6.74 -11.99 -9.45
N TRP A 120 7.08 -10.71 -9.58
CA TRP A 120 6.27 -9.73 -10.30
C TRP A 120 6.15 -10.03 -11.79
N ASP A 121 7.23 -10.42 -12.44
CA ASP A 121 7.23 -10.83 -13.84
C ASP A 121 6.27 -12.01 -14.05
N TYR A 122 6.38 -13.04 -13.21
CA TYR A 122 5.47 -14.17 -13.25
C TYR A 122 4.00 -13.76 -13.01
N TYR A 123 3.76 -12.85 -12.07
CA TYR A 123 2.41 -12.38 -11.78
C TYR A 123 1.78 -11.71 -12.98
N TYR A 124 2.49 -10.79 -13.64
CA TYR A 124 1.95 -10.08 -14.80
C TYR A 124 1.77 -10.99 -16.00
N ASP A 125 2.69 -11.89 -16.25
CA ASP A 125 2.61 -12.83 -17.37
C ASP A 125 1.47 -13.84 -17.20
N ALA A 126 1.31 -14.40 -16.00
CA ALA A 126 0.43 -15.55 -15.78
C ALA A 126 -0.91 -15.20 -15.13
N VAL A 127 -0.96 -14.22 -14.22
CA VAL A 127 -2.09 -13.99 -13.31
C VAL A 127 -2.66 -12.56 -13.42
N GLY A 128 -1.81 -11.55 -13.49
CA GLY A 128 -2.21 -10.15 -13.43
C GLY A 128 -3.11 -9.75 -14.59
N THR A 129 -2.84 -10.26 -15.79
CA THR A 129 -3.66 -10.02 -16.97
C THR A 129 -4.99 -10.75 -16.96
N THR A 130 -5.14 -11.83 -16.20
CA THR A 130 -6.33 -12.69 -16.22
C THR A 130 -7.18 -12.65 -14.96
N ALA A 131 -6.58 -12.61 -13.77
CA ALA A 131 -7.25 -12.79 -12.48
C ALA A 131 -7.34 -11.54 -11.62
N CYS A 132 -6.45 -10.57 -11.79
CA CYS A 132 -6.47 -9.30 -11.05
C CYS A 132 -7.81 -8.59 -11.22
N LYS A 133 -8.29 -7.96 -10.15
CA LYS A 133 -9.52 -7.15 -10.12
C LYS A 133 -9.18 -5.68 -10.01
N ALA A 134 -10.10 -4.84 -10.47
CA ALA A 134 -10.01 -3.42 -10.19
C ALA A 134 -10.35 -3.13 -8.71
N LEU A 135 -9.73 -2.09 -8.16
CA LEU A 135 -10.12 -1.56 -6.85
C LEU A 135 -11.57 -1.06 -6.89
N PRO A 136 -12.34 -1.24 -5.79
CA PRO A 136 -13.72 -0.79 -5.73
C PRO A 136 -13.87 0.71 -6.01
N GLY A 137 -14.66 1.08 -6.99
CA GLY A 137 -14.93 2.46 -7.40
C GLY A 137 -13.98 3.03 -8.46
N ALA A 138 -12.85 2.35 -8.76
CA ALA A 138 -11.85 2.85 -9.69
C ALA A 138 -12.38 2.95 -11.13
N VAL A 139 -12.96 1.87 -11.63
CA VAL A 139 -13.47 1.80 -13.01
C VAL A 139 -14.59 2.82 -13.21
N GLU A 140 -15.57 2.85 -12.32
CA GLU A 140 -16.70 3.76 -12.39
C GLU A 140 -16.27 5.23 -12.40
N PHE A 141 -15.25 5.56 -11.55
CA PHE A 141 -14.72 6.92 -11.49
C PHE A 141 -14.02 7.31 -12.80
N LEU A 142 -13.11 6.47 -13.29
CA LEU A 142 -12.33 6.81 -14.48
C LEU A 142 -13.18 6.78 -15.76
N GLN A 143 -14.17 5.89 -15.87
CA GLN A 143 -15.15 5.92 -16.93
C GLN A 143 -15.99 7.20 -16.89
N TYR A 144 -16.38 7.66 -15.69
CA TYR A 144 -17.02 8.96 -15.54
C TYR A 144 -16.13 10.10 -16.04
N ALA A 145 -14.84 10.14 -15.62
CA ALA A 145 -13.90 11.15 -16.05
C ALA A 145 -13.79 11.19 -17.59
N SER A 146 -13.60 10.03 -18.19
CA SER A 146 -13.53 9.88 -19.66
C SER A 146 -14.83 10.32 -20.35
N SER A 147 -16.01 10.01 -19.81
CA SER A 147 -17.30 10.46 -20.34
C SER A 147 -17.46 11.99 -20.32
N LYS A 148 -16.66 12.69 -19.52
CA LYS A 148 -16.60 14.16 -19.46
C LYS A 148 -15.48 14.75 -20.32
N GLY A 149 -14.80 13.94 -21.13
CA GLY A 149 -13.72 14.37 -21.99
C GLY A 149 -12.40 14.63 -21.24
N VAL A 150 -12.21 13.97 -20.09
CA VAL A 150 -10.96 13.99 -19.33
C VAL A 150 -10.13 12.77 -19.73
N GLU A 151 -8.89 13.00 -20.17
CA GLU A 151 -7.99 11.92 -20.55
C GLU A 151 -7.32 11.33 -19.30
N VAL A 152 -7.06 10.01 -19.31
CA VAL A 152 -6.43 9.30 -18.21
C VAL A 152 -5.10 8.72 -18.69
N PHE A 153 -4.03 9.14 -18.04
CA PHE A 153 -2.69 8.60 -18.26
C PHE A 153 -2.29 7.68 -17.10
N TYR A 154 -1.77 6.52 -17.44
CA TYR A 154 -1.35 5.49 -16.49
C TYR A 154 0.17 5.48 -16.41
N ILE A 155 0.75 5.82 -15.26
CA ILE A 155 2.19 5.89 -15.04
C ILE A 155 2.57 4.89 -13.95
N THR A 156 3.11 3.74 -14.33
CA THR A 156 3.44 2.64 -13.44
C THR A 156 4.93 2.32 -13.42
N ASN A 157 5.41 1.71 -12.34
CA ASN A 157 6.78 1.20 -12.24
C ASN A 157 6.89 -0.28 -12.64
N ARG A 158 5.99 -0.76 -13.49
CA ARG A 158 6.17 -2.02 -14.20
C ARG A 158 7.31 -1.91 -15.20
N ASP A 159 7.98 -3.02 -15.48
CA ASP A 159 9.12 -3.06 -16.36
C ASP A 159 8.73 -2.74 -17.81
N TRP A 160 9.70 -2.25 -18.59
CA TRP A 160 9.48 -1.75 -19.94
C TRP A 160 8.87 -2.79 -20.89
N ASP A 161 9.20 -4.07 -20.72
CA ASP A 161 8.70 -5.18 -21.54
C ASP A 161 7.29 -5.63 -21.16
N GLN A 162 6.76 -5.16 -20.02
CA GLN A 162 5.40 -5.41 -19.56
C GLN A 162 4.35 -4.41 -20.09
N HIS A 163 4.76 -3.50 -20.98
CA HIS A 163 3.88 -2.44 -21.50
C HIS A 163 2.61 -3.00 -22.14
N ASP A 164 2.73 -3.95 -23.07
CA ASP A 164 1.59 -4.51 -23.79
C ASP A 164 0.67 -5.33 -22.88
N LEU A 165 1.22 -6.07 -21.93
CA LEU A 165 0.46 -6.79 -20.90
C LEU A 165 -0.32 -5.82 -20.00
N THR A 166 0.28 -4.68 -19.66
CA THR A 166 -0.36 -3.62 -18.89
C THR A 166 -1.55 -3.03 -19.64
N VAL A 167 -1.40 -2.72 -20.92
CA VAL A 167 -2.49 -2.24 -21.78
C VAL A 167 -3.62 -3.28 -21.85
N GLN A 168 -3.30 -4.55 -22.02
CA GLN A 168 -4.28 -5.64 -22.06
C GLN A 168 -5.04 -5.76 -20.74
N GLN A 169 -4.33 -5.68 -19.60
CA GLN A 169 -4.95 -5.72 -18.28
C GLN A 169 -5.93 -4.56 -18.07
N LEU A 170 -5.53 -3.34 -18.37
CA LEU A 170 -6.38 -2.15 -18.24
C LEU A 170 -7.64 -2.28 -19.11
N LYS A 171 -7.51 -2.76 -20.34
CA LYS A 171 -8.66 -3.05 -21.23
C LYS A 171 -9.60 -4.08 -20.62
N ARG A 172 -9.06 -5.19 -20.13
CA ARG A 172 -9.84 -6.27 -19.50
C ARG A 172 -10.60 -5.76 -18.27
N LEU A 173 -9.97 -4.90 -17.48
CA LEU A 173 -10.60 -4.31 -16.29
C LEU A 173 -11.62 -3.24 -16.62
N GLY A 174 -11.69 -2.77 -17.87
CA GLY A 174 -12.65 -1.77 -18.34
C GLY A 174 -12.21 -0.32 -18.09
N PHE A 175 -10.94 -0.06 -17.92
CA PHE A 175 -10.40 1.29 -17.78
C PHE A 175 -10.42 2.05 -19.12
N PRO A 176 -10.75 3.36 -19.14
CA PRO A 176 -10.70 4.17 -20.35
C PRO A 176 -9.26 4.48 -20.76
N ASN A 177 -9.04 4.95 -21.98
CA ASN A 177 -7.69 5.30 -22.48
C ASN A 177 -6.65 4.17 -22.27
N ALA A 178 -7.08 2.93 -22.28
CA ALA A 178 -6.22 1.77 -22.11
C ALA A 178 -5.54 1.43 -23.44
N ASP A 179 -4.62 2.26 -23.89
CA ASP A 179 -3.90 2.12 -25.16
C ASP A 179 -2.41 2.54 -24.99
N PRO A 180 -1.55 2.22 -25.97
CA PRO A 180 -0.11 2.49 -25.84
C PRO A 180 0.28 3.96 -25.66
N ALA A 181 -0.55 4.91 -26.06
CA ALA A 181 -0.24 6.33 -25.95
C ALA A 181 -0.46 6.86 -24.51
N HIS A 182 -1.34 6.21 -23.76
CA HIS A 182 -1.72 6.64 -22.42
C HIS A 182 -1.03 5.83 -21.30
N VAL A 183 -0.34 4.73 -21.62
CA VAL A 183 0.37 3.89 -20.65
C VAL A 183 1.86 4.16 -20.70
N GLN A 184 2.46 4.49 -19.55
CA GLN A 184 3.90 4.72 -19.43
C GLN A 184 4.46 3.82 -18.31
N VAL A 185 5.25 2.85 -18.71
CA VAL A 185 6.01 1.94 -17.83
C VAL A 185 7.41 2.50 -17.53
N MET A 186 8.23 1.80 -16.77
CA MET A 186 9.66 2.17 -16.63
C MET A 186 10.36 2.10 -17.98
N ASN A 187 11.45 2.86 -18.09
CA ASN A 187 12.36 2.74 -19.22
C ASN A 187 13.31 1.53 -19.05
N THR A 188 14.09 1.22 -20.07
CA THR A 188 15.06 0.13 -20.05
C THR A 188 16.15 0.26 -18.98
N GLU A 189 16.33 1.45 -18.40
CA GLU A 189 17.24 1.70 -17.28
C GLU A 189 16.64 1.34 -15.92
N GLY A 190 15.35 1.01 -15.87
CA GLY A 190 14.65 0.59 -14.65
C GLY A 190 14.45 1.71 -13.63
N SER A 191 14.34 2.96 -14.06
CA SER A 191 14.13 4.08 -13.14
C SER A 191 12.70 4.09 -12.59
N SER A 192 12.57 3.93 -11.28
CA SER A 192 11.30 4.04 -10.57
C SER A 192 10.82 5.49 -10.37
N ASN A 193 11.63 6.49 -10.73
CA ASN A 193 11.26 7.91 -10.65
C ASN A 193 10.25 8.26 -11.75
N LYS A 194 9.04 8.62 -11.35
CA LYS A 194 7.94 8.96 -12.27
C LYS A 194 7.97 10.42 -12.77
N THR A 195 8.95 11.23 -12.37
CA THR A 195 8.95 12.69 -12.66
C THR A 195 8.91 12.98 -14.15
N GLU A 196 9.85 12.41 -14.93
CA GLU A 196 9.91 12.62 -16.37
C GLU A 196 8.62 12.20 -17.07
N ARG A 197 8.08 11.05 -16.68
CA ARG A 197 6.83 10.53 -17.25
C ARG A 197 5.65 11.45 -16.97
N ARG A 198 5.54 12.03 -15.75
CA ARG A 198 4.54 13.06 -15.43
C ARG A 198 4.76 14.33 -16.23
N GLU A 199 6.00 14.80 -16.36
CA GLU A 199 6.35 15.99 -17.13
C GLU A 199 6.00 15.83 -18.61
N ASN A 200 6.11 14.64 -19.18
CA ASN A 200 5.71 14.38 -20.55
C ASN A 200 4.20 14.63 -20.76
N VAL A 201 3.35 14.21 -19.83
CA VAL A 201 1.91 14.52 -19.87
C VAL A 201 1.66 16.01 -19.69
N LEU A 202 2.39 16.68 -18.78
CA LEU A 202 2.26 18.11 -18.52
C LEU A 202 2.64 19.00 -19.71
N LYS A 203 3.36 18.49 -20.71
CA LYS A 203 3.65 19.24 -21.96
C LYS A 203 2.40 19.47 -22.82
N THR A 204 1.45 18.57 -22.76
CA THR A 204 0.27 18.56 -23.64
C THR A 204 -1.05 18.74 -22.90
N HIS A 205 -1.11 18.48 -21.59
CA HIS A 205 -2.34 18.51 -20.78
C HIS A 205 -2.18 19.35 -19.52
N ASP A 206 -3.29 19.90 -19.07
CA ASP A 206 -3.42 20.46 -17.73
C ASP A 206 -3.88 19.34 -16.78
N VAL A 207 -2.92 18.76 -16.03
CA VAL A 207 -3.19 17.66 -15.11
C VAL A 207 -3.91 18.20 -13.87
N VAL A 208 -5.16 17.81 -13.71
CA VAL A 208 -6.03 18.30 -12.65
C VAL A 208 -6.08 17.40 -11.43
N MET A 209 -5.66 16.13 -11.59
CA MET A 209 -5.69 15.14 -10.50
C MET A 209 -4.61 14.07 -10.69
N TYR A 210 -4.06 13.61 -9.57
CA TYR A 210 -3.16 12.48 -9.49
C TYR A 210 -3.76 11.43 -8.55
N ILE A 211 -3.61 10.14 -8.88
CA ILE A 211 -4.10 9.00 -8.09
C ILE A 211 -2.95 8.02 -7.88
N GLY A 212 -2.74 7.58 -6.66
CA GLY A 212 -1.68 6.62 -6.34
C GLY A 212 -1.76 6.14 -4.89
N ASP A 213 -1.05 5.08 -4.59
CA ASP A 213 -0.91 4.52 -3.24
C ASP A 213 0.41 4.93 -2.59
N ASN A 214 1.35 5.42 -3.39
CA ASN A 214 2.68 5.83 -2.95
C ASN A 214 2.95 7.31 -3.24
N ILE A 215 3.60 8.01 -2.30
CA ILE A 215 3.85 9.46 -2.48
C ILE A 215 4.72 9.75 -3.71
N GLY A 216 5.56 8.80 -4.14
CA GLY A 216 6.31 8.87 -5.38
C GLY A 216 5.46 9.07 -6.65
N ASP A 217 4.18 8.73 -6.60
CA ASP A 217 3.23 8.92 -7.70
C ASP A 217 2.88 10.39 -7.93
N PHE A 218 2.94 11.18 -6.87
CA PHE A 218 2.58 12.60 -6.89
C PHE A 218 3.81 13.49 -7.06
N THR A 219 4.91 13.17 -6.35
CA THR A 219 6.12 14.01 -6.30
C THR A 219 7.36 13.22 -5.93
N ALA A 220 8.52 13.67 -6.41
CA ALA A 220 9.82 13.12 -6.02
C ALA A 220 10.41 13.79 -4.75
N ALA A 221 9.67 14.69 -4.09
CA ALA A 221 10.20 15.43 -2.95
C ALA A 221 10.38 14.55 -1.70
N PHE A 222 9.55 13.52 -1.53
CA PHE A 222 9.55 12.64 -0.36
C PHE A 222 10.53 11.48 -0.49
N LYS A 223 11.82 11.78 -0.66
CA LYS A 223 12.86 10.77 -0.81
C LYS A 223 12.92 9.84 0.40
N ARG A 224 13.23 8.56 0.16
CA ARG A 224 13.36 7.54 1.22
C ARG A 224 14.49 7.89 2.20
N GLU A 225 15.56 8.53 1.71
CA GLU A 225 16.74 8.98 2.49
C GLU A 225 16.40 10.01 3.57
N LEU A 226 15.25 10.69 3.47
CA LEU A 226 14.78 11.62 4.51
C LEU A 226 14.33 10.90 5.79
N GLY A 227 14.06 9.62 5.70
CA GLY A 227 13.55 8.82 6.81
C GLY A 227 12.07 9.06 7.13
N PRO A 228 11.48 8.21 7.98
CA PRO A 228 10.03 8.19 8.19
C PRO A 228 9.51 9.45 8.87
N VAL A 229 10.22 9.95 9.88
CA VAL A 229 9.80 11.14 10.66
C VAL A 229 9.73 12.37 9.77
N LYS A 230 10.80 12.64 9.02
CA LYS A 230 10.86 13.83 8.15
C LYS A 230 9.83 13.78 7.04
N ARG A 231 9.60 12.61 6.44
CA ARG A 231 8.55 12.43 5.44
C ARG A 231 7.16 12.72 6.01
N THR A 232 6.88 12.26 7.23
CA THR A 232 5.61 12.53 7.92
C THR A 232 5.43 14.02 8.20
N GLU A 233 6.47 14.70 8.72
CA GLU A 233 6.44 16.14 8.94
C GLU A 233 6.16 16.92 7.64
N MET A 234 6.81 16.54 6.54
CA MET A 234 6.58 17.17 5.23
C MET A 234 5.14 17.00 4.76
N ALA A 235 4.55 15.82 4.91
CA ALA A 235 3.17 15.58 4.50
C ALA A 235 2.15 16.47 5.22
N LEU A 236 2.49 16.96 6.42
CA LEU A 236 1.67 17.85 7.24
C LEU A 236 1.91 19.34 6.98
N GLN A 237 2.92 19.70 6.16
CA GLN A 237 3.17 21.10 5.79
C GLN A 237 2.07 21.62 4.85
N ASP A 238 1.74 22.89 4.97
CA ASP A 238 0.65 23.53 4.21
C ASP A 238 0.84 23.44 2.69
N GLU A 239 2.08 23.36 2.23
CA GLU A 239 2.44 23.16 0.82
C GLU A 239 1.82 21.88 0.27
N TYR A 240 1.93 20.77 1.01
CA TYR A 240 1.42 19.45 0.60
C TYR A 240 0.02 19.18 1.12
N LYS A 241 -0.27 19.62 2.36
CA LYS A 241 -1.54 19.38 3.04
C LYS A 241 -2.75 19.82 2.22
N LYS A 242 -2.65 20.94 1.52
CA LYS A 242 -3.71 21.45 0.63
C LYS A 242 -3.96 20.60 -0.61
N LEU A 243 -3.04 19.71 -0.96
CA LEU A 243 -3.14 18.86 -2.17
C LEU A 243 -3.83 17.52 -1.86
N TRP A 244 -3.69 17.03 -0.61
CA TRP A 244 -4.30 15.77 -0.21
C TRP A 244 -5.82 15.84 -0.25
N GLY A 245 -6.43 14.94 -1.00
CA GLY A 245 -7.87 14.89 -1.15
C GLY A 245 -8.46 15.93 -2.10
N GLU A 246 -7.64 16.85 -2.65
CA GLU A 246 -8.07 17.81 -3.67
C GLU A 246 -7.55 17.43 -5.06
N ARG A 247 -6.23 17.49 -5.23
CA ARG A 247 -5.54 17.15 -6.48
C ARG A 247 -4.79 15.82 -6.37
N TRP A 248 -4.47 15.37 -5.18
CA TRP A 248 -3.74 14.16 -4.88
C TRP A 248 -4.64 13.20 -4.10
N ILE A 249 -5.10 12.16 -4.77
CA ILE A 249 -5.96 11.12 -4.21
C ILE A 249 -5.11 9.93 -3.84
N VAL A 250 -4.93 9.72 -2.54
CA VAL A 250 -4.09 8.65 -1.99
C VAL A 250 -4.96 7.43 -1.69
N LEU A 251 -4.56 6.28 -2.23
CA LEU A 251 -5.13 4.97 -1.91
C LEU A 251 -4.34 4.32 -0.76
N PRO A 252 -4.99 3.56 0.12
CA PRO A 252 -4.28 2.85 1.18
C PRO A 252 -3.50 1.65 0.62
N ASN A 253 -2.21 1.56 0.96
CA ASN A 253 -1.38 0.38 0.75
C ASN A 253 -0.51 0.14 1.99
N ALA A 254 -0.69 -1.01 2.65
CA ALA A 254 0.06 -1.41 3.84
C ALA A 254 1.10 -2.51 3.55
N THR A 255 1.28 -2.91 2.30
CA THR A 255 2.15 -4.03 1.92
C THR A 255 3.54 -3.59 1.49
N TYR A 256 3.65 -2.59 0.66
CA TYR A 256 4.91 -2.07 0.14
C TYR A 256 4.82 -0.56 -0.15
N GLY A 257 5.93 0.05 -0.52
CA GLY A 257 6.00 1.46 -0.89
C GLY A 257 7.24 2.16 -0.34
N ASP A 258 7.36 3.44 -0.65
CA ASP A 258 8.48 4.27 -0.19
C ASP A 258 8.57 4.36 1.34
N TYR A 259 7.44 4.23 2.04
CA TYR A 259 7.41 4.27 3.49
C TYR A 259 8.22 3.14 4.11
N VAL A 260 8.20 1.94 3.51
CA VAL A 260 8.99 0.79 3.97
C VAL A 260 10.49 1.09 3.85
N GLY A 261 10.94 1.53 2.67
CA GLY A 261 12.35 1.88 2.44
C GLY A 261 12.83 3.07 3.26
N ALA A 262 11.92 3.98 3.60
CA ALA A 262 12.24 5.15 4.42
C ALA A 262 12.55 4.79 5.88
N VAL A 263 12.02 3.69 6.42
CA VAL A 263 12.33 3.27 7.81
C VAL A 263 13.82 3.07 8.02
N TRP A 264 14.54 2.59 7.01
CA TRP A 264 15.99 2.45 7.03
C TRP A 264 16.72 3.41 6.09
N TYR A 265 16.12 4.59 5.82
CA TYR A 265 16.76 5.68 5.07
C TYR A 265 17.29 5.25 3.68
N ASN A 266 16.63 4.27 3.06
CA ASN A 266 17.05 3.64 1.79
C ASN A 266 18.45 2.95 1.86
N ASP A 267 18.91 2.60 3.05
CA ASP A 267 20.18 1.88 3.25
C ASP A 267 20.08 0.46 2.70
N LYS A 268 20.51 0.28 1.45
CA LYS A 268 20.51 -1.02 0.76
C LYS A 268 21.49 -2.03 1.36
N SER A 269 22.46 -1.58 2.17
CA SER A 269 23.42 -2.42 2.86
C SER A 269 22.89 -2.97 4.19
N ALA A 270 21.75 -2.46 4.68
CA ALA A 270 21.18 -2.86 5.96
C ALA A 270 20.70 -4.31 5.92
N ASP A 271 21.35 -5.15 6.70
CA ASP A 271 20.90 -6.51 7.03
C ASP A 271 19.69 -6.51 7.99
N ALA A 272 19.20 -7.67 8.35
CA ALA A 272 18.03 -7.81 9.24
C ALA A 272 18.27 -7.16 10.63
N ALA A 273 19.48 -7.27 11.20
CA ALA A 273 19.81 -6.68 12.48
C ALA A 273 19.82 -5.16 12.42
N LYS A 274 20.43 -4.59 11.38
CA LYS A 274 20.45 -3.15 11.14
C LYS A 274 19.06 -2.58 10.90
N ARG A 275 18.21 -3.27 10.13
CA ARG A 275 16.81 -2.87 9.91
C ARG A 275 16.01 -2.91 11.21
N SER A 276 16.21 -3.93 12.04
CA SER A 276 15.58 -4.01 13.38
C SER A 276 16.01 -2.84 14.29
N GLN A 277 17.27 -2.41 14.19
CA GLN A 277 17.75 -1.23 14.91
C GLN A 277 17.03 0.04 14.45
N TYR A 278 16.90 0.28 13.15
CA TYR A 278 16.17 1.43 12.62
C TYR A 278 14.70 1.46 13.07
N ILE A 279 14.02 0.31 13.09
CA ILE A 279 12.66 0.22 13.60
C ILE A 279 12.58 0.58 15.08
N LYS A 280 13.54 0.11 15.88
CA LYS A 280 13.62 0.45 17.30
C LYS A 280 13.83 1.95 17.52
N GLU A 281 14.72 2.57 16.75
CA GLU A 281 14.96 4.02 16.78
C GLU A 281 13.69 4.82 16.44
N LEU A 282 12.95 4.37 15.44
CA LEU A 282 11.66 4.96 15.08
C LEU A 282 10.64 4.85 16.22
N PHE A 283 10.52 3.69 16.86
CA PHE A 283 9.62 3.52 18.00
C PHE A 283 10.07 4.31 19.23
N ASP A 284 11.38 4.44 19.48
CA ASP A 284 11.91 5.29 20.54
C ASP A 284 11.60 6.77 20.29
N TYR A 285 11.57 7.24 19.04
CA TYR A 285 11.11 8.59 18.69
C TYR A 285 9.65 8.83 19.09
N TYR A 286 8.77 7.87 18.88
CA TYR A 286 7.36 7.97 19.24
C TYR A 286 7.04 7.55 20.67
N LYS A 287 8.04 7.26 21.49
CA LYS A 287 7.89 6.84 22.88
C LYS A 287 7.28 7.94 23.74
N PHE A 288 6.30 7.57 24.54
CA PHE A 288 5.73 8.50 25.52
C PHE A 288 6.77 8.90 26.56
N THR A 289 7.11 10.19 26.65
CA THR A 289 8.10 10.73 27.59
C THR A 289 7.61 10.78 29.04
N ASN A 290 6.29 10.75 29.26
CA ASN A 290 5.71 10.79 30.61
C ASN A 290 5.25 9.40 31.08
N THR A 291 6.24 8.55 31.39
CA THR A 291 6.03 7.13 31.66
C THR A 291 5.61 6.80 33.11
N LYS A 292 5.65 7.76 34.07
CA LYS A 292 5.31 7.46 35.48
C LYS A 292 3.91 6.89 35.68
N LYS A 293 2.91 7.46 34.99
CA LYS A 293 1.53 6.98 35.08
C LYS A 293 1.34 5.68 34.28
N TYR A 294 2.01 5.54 33.16
CA TYR A 294 1.93 4.37 32.29
C TYR A 294 2.58 3.12 32.92
N ASN A 295 3.76 3.29 33.53
CA ASN A 295 4.45 2.21 34.24
C ASN A 295 3.64 1.67 35.43
N SER A 296 2.74 2.46 36.02
CA SER A 296 1.85 1.97 37.08
C SER A 296 0.74 1.04 36.58
N TRP A 297 0.37 1.10 35.32
CA TRP A 297 -0.63 0.22 34.69
C TRP A 297 -0.06 -1.14 34.31
N TYR A 298 1.20 -1.20 33.91
CA TYR A 298 1.88 -2.45 33.53
C TYR A 298 2.45 -3.22 34.73
N LYS A 299 2.43 -2.66 35.93
CA LYS A 299 2.89 -3.32 37.16
C LYS A 299 1.77 -4.03 37.93
N LYS A 300 0.59 -4.10 37.38
CA LYS A 300 -0.55 -4.88 37.87
C LYS A 300 -0.69 -6.15 37.06
#